data_5406b666d436c9984a14124cbd3d73c2
#
_entry.id   5406b666d436c9984a14124cbd3d73c2
#
_cell.length_a   1.000
_cell.length_b   1.000
_cell.length_c   1.000
_cell.angle_alpha   90.00
_cell.angle_beta   90.00
_cell.angle_gamma   90.00
#
_symmetry.space_group_name_H-M   'P 1'
#
loop_
_entity.id
_entity.type
_entity.pdbx_description
1 polymer ?
#
loop_
_entity_poly.entity_id
_entity_poly.type
_entity_poly.pdbx_seq_one_letter_code
_entity_poly.pdbx_strand_id
1 'polypeptide(L)'
;MRIRDRSNAKVIVLGMGRVGKGAYIALTKQLSDQVWGMEADPERLALLQARGMQVMLGDGEDADLWESLDLSSVELILIALPSIDDTLEIHRLLTRFGFKGQLASIARYEDDRQRLLEAGVDTVFNFYTEVGVGFAEESLQLINNNGIKPATS
;
A
#
# COMPACT_ATOMS: atom_id res chain seq x y z
N MET A 1 -27.54 8.39 -3.21
CA MET A 1 -26.24 8.00 -2.69
C MET A 1 -25.20 9.04 -3.09
N ARG A 2 -24.35 9.37 -2.18
CA ARG A 2 -23.32 10.34 -2.47
C ARG A 2 -22.03 9.66 -2.93
N ILE A 3 -21.53 10.09 -4.08
CA ILE A 3 -20.26 9.61 -4.59
C ILE A 3 -19.16 10.43 -3.92
N ARG A 4 -18.19 9.73 -3.34
CA ARG A 4 -17.06 10.39 -2.73
C ARG A 4 -16.18 11.01 -3.79
N ASP A 5 -15.70 12.21 -3.49
CA ASP A 5 -14.84 12.93 -4.41
C ASP A 5 -13.44 12.38 -4.35
N ARG A 6 -12.98 11.77 -5.44
CA ARG A 6 -11.64 11.21 -5.56
C ARG A 6 -10.62 12.23 -6.05
N SER A 7 -11.06 13.42 -6.45
CA SER A 7 -10.12 14.45 -6.89
C SER A 7 -9.18 14.91 -5.79
N ASN A 8 -9.51 14.56 -4.54
CA ASN A 8 -8.70 14.87 -3.37
C ASN A 8 -7.78 13.71 -2.96
N ALA A 9 -7.78 12.61 -3.68
CA ALA A 9 -6.98 11.44 -3.32
C ALA A 9 -5.49 11.78 -3.40
N LYS A 10 -4.78 11.57 -2.32
CA LYS A 10 -3.34 11.79 -2.23
C LYS A 10 -2.58 10.48 -2.32
N VAL A 11 -3.16 9.42 -1.77
CA VAL A 11 -2.56 8.09 -1.74
C VAL A 11 -3.57 7.06 -2.22
N ILE A 12 -3.12 6.15 -3.07
CA ILE A 12 -3.90 4.97 -3.47
C ILE A 12 -3.16 3.74 -2.97
N VAL A 13 -3.89 2.87 -2.25
CA VAL A 13 -3.38 1.56 -1.83
C VAL A 13 -3.97 0.51 -2.76
N LEU A 14 -3.14 -0.13 -3.54
CA LEU A 14 -3.52 -1.08 -4.56
C LEU A 14 -3.36 -2.49 -4.02
N GLY A 15 -4.48 -3.22 -3.92
CA GLY A 15 -4.51 -4.52 -3.28
C GLY A 15 -4.86 -4.41 -1.80
N MET A 16 -6.13 -4.69 -1.48
CA MET A 16 -6.65 -4.50 -0.14
C MET A 16 -6.76 -5.83 0.63
N GLY A 17 -5.72 -6.65 0.50
CA GLY A 17 -5.53 -7.80 1.36
C GLY A 17 -5.03 -7.37 2.74
N ARG A 18 -4.39 -8.28 3.46
CA ARG A 18 -3.95 -7.98 4.84
C ARG A 18 -2.97 -6.80 4.89
N VAL A 19 -1.97 -6.81 4.03
CA VAL A 19 -0.94 -5.77 4.03
C VAL A 19 -1.54 -4.44 3.56
N GLY A 20 -2.27 -4.45 2.45
CA GLY A 20 -2.87 -3.25 1.90
C GLY A 20 -3.87 -2.62 2.84
N LYS A 21 -4.74 -3.44 3.45
CA LYS A 21 -5.71 -2.95 4.41
C LYS A 21 -5.03 -2.34 5.64
N GLY A 22 -3.98 -2.99 6.14
CA GLY A 22 -3.21 -2.44 7.25
C GLY A 22 -2.56 -1.10 6.92
N ALA A 23 -1.99 -1.00 5.72
CA ALA A 23 -1.41 0.26 5.26
C ALA A 23 -2.48 1.35 5.12
N TYR A 24 -3.63 1.00 4.56
CA TYR A 24 -4.75 1.93 4.42
C TYR A 24 -5.15 2.50 5.78
N ILE A 25 -5.36 1.62 6.77
CA ILE A 25 -5.78 2.05 8.11
C ILE A 25 -4.74 2.97 8.73
N ALA A 26 -3.46 2.62 8.62
CA ALA A 26 -2.39 3.45 9.18
C ALA A 26 -2.32 4.82 8.50
N LEU A 27 -2.45 4.85 7.18
CA LEU A 27 -2.39 6.10 6.42
C LEU A 27 -3.59 7.01 6.70
N THR A 28 -4.79 6.44 6.88
CA THR A 28 -5.98 7.26 7.15
C THR A 28 -5.90 7.97 8.49
N LYS A 29 -5.12 7.47 9.43
CA LYS A 29 -4.90 8.16 10.71
C LYS A 29 -4.19 9.50 10.53
N GLN A 30 -3.40 9.63 9.46
CA GLN A 30 -2.67 10.87 9.19
C GLN A 30 -3.28 11.70 8.07
N LEU A 31 -3.87 11.04 7.08
CA LEU A 31 -4.32 11.69 5.85
C LEU A 31 -5.84 11.69 5.70
N SER A 32 -6.56 11.09 6.64
CA SER A 32 -8.03 11.08 6.67
C SER A 32 -8.61 10.55 5.35
N ASP A 33 -9.49 11.31 4.70
CA ASP A 33 -10.20 10.89 3.50
C ASP A 33 -9.38 11.05 2.20
N GLN A 34 -8.12 11.43 2.32
CA GLN A 34 -7.23 11.53 1.17
C GLN A 34 -6.62 10.19 0.74
N VAL A 35 -6.98 9.10 1.43
CA VAL A 35 -6.50 7.76 1.13
C VAL A 35 -7.61 6.94 0.49
N TRP A 36 -7.32 6.34 -0.64
CA TRP A 36 -8.23 5.44 -1.33
C TRP A 36 -7.57 4.07 -1.49
N GLY A 37 -8.37 3.02 -1.31
CA GLY A 37 -7.97 1.68 -1.68
C GLY A 37 -8.45 1.35 -3.09
N MET A 38 -7.82 0.37 -3.70
CA MET A 38 -8.26 -0.19 -4.97
C MET A 38 -8.24 -1.70 -4.86
N GLU A 39 -9.34 -2.34 -5.22
CA GLU A 39 -9.51 -3.77 -5.06
C GLU A 39 -10.14 -4.35 -6.32
N ALA A 40 -9.56 -5.43 -6.84
CA ALA A 40 -10.05 -6.07 -8.05
C ALA A 40 -11.17 -7.06 -7.80
N ASP A 41 -11.25 -7.63 -6.60
CA ASP A 41 -12.27 -8.62 -6.24
C ASP A 41 -13.55 -7.92 -5.76
N PRO A 42 -14.68 -8.06 -6.51
CA PRO A 42 -15.92 -7.38 -6.11
C PRO A 42 -16.46 -7.81 -4.75
N GLU A 43 -16.24 -9.06 -4.35
CA GLU A 43 -16.72 -9.52 -3.04
C GLU A 43 -15.94 -8.88 -1.91
N ARG A 44 -14.62 -8.81 -2.05
CA ARG A 44 -13.79 -8.13 -1.06
C ARG A 44 -14.09 -6.63 -1.03
N LEU A 45 -14.30 -6.05 -2.18
CA LEU A 45 -14.68 -4.63 -2.29
C LEU A 45 -15.92 -4.34 -1.45
N ALA A 46 -16.96 -5.16 -1.62
CA ALA A 46 -18.21 -4.96 -0.88
C ALA A 46 -18.01 -5.06 0.62
N LEU A 47 -17.20 -6.01 1.08
CA LEU A 47 -16.89 -6.15 2.51
C LEU A 47 -16.16 -4.94 3.06
N LEU A 48 -15.20 -4.43 2.32
CA LEU A 48 -14.42 -3.26 2.73
C LEU A 48 -15.29 -2.00 2.78
N GLN A 49 -16.12 -1.81 1.77
CA GLN A 49 -17.04 -0.67 1.73
C GLN A 49 -18.05 -0.73 2.87
N ALA A 50 -18.53 -1.93 3.21
CA ALA A 50 -19.43 -2.11 4.33
C ALA A 50 -18.79 -1.71 5.67
N ARG A 51 -17.48 -1.75 5.76
CA ARG A 51 -16.71 -1.29 6.93
C ARG A 51 -16.37 0.19 6.89
N GLY A 52 -16.90 0.92 5.92
CA GLY A 52 -16.68 2.35 5.80
C GLY A 52 -15.37 2.75 5.12
N MET A 53 -14.67 1.82 4.51
CA MET A 53 -13.43 2.14 3.81
C MET A 53 -13.71 2.72 2.44
N GLN A 54 -12.89 3.68 2.04
CA GLN A 54 -12.95 4.30 0.72
C GLN A 54 -12.16 3.43 -0.26
N VAL A 55 -12.86 2.53 -0.92
CA VAL A 55 -12.22 1.58 -1.85
C VAL A 55 -12.97 1.63 -3.17
N MET A 56 -12.22 1.67 -4.26
CA MET A 56 -12.76 1.61 -5.62
C MET A 56 -12.48 0.26 -6.24
N LEU A 57 -13.37 -0.19 -7.11
CA LEU A 57 -13.15 -1.39 -7.89
C LEU A 57 -12.12 -1.08 -8.98
N GLY A 58 -11.11 -1.92 -9.11
CA GLY A 58 -10.14 -1.75 -10.16
C GLY A 58 -9.06 -2.81 -10.11
N ASP A 59 -8.63 -3.19 -11.31
CA ASP A 59 -7.49 -4.07 -11.51
C ASP A 59 -6.34 -3.22 -12.04
N GLY A 60 -5.25 -3.13 -11.28
CA GLY A 60 -4.10 -2.32 -11.65
C GLY A 60 -3.41 -2.76 -12.93
N GLU A 61 -3.69 -3.97 -13.41
CA GLU A 61 -3.16 -4.46 -14.67
C GLU A 61 -4.03 -4.11 -15.87
N ASP A 62 -5.14 -3.42 -15.64
CA ASP A 62 -6.05 -2.98 -16.68
C ASP A 62 -5.66 -1.58 -17.17
N ALA A 63 -5.15 -1.51 -18.40
CA ALA A 63 -4.74 -0.24 -18.98
C ALA A 63 -5.91 0.76 -19.06
N ASP A 64 -7.12 0.28 -19.34
CA ASP A 64 -8.30 1.15 -19.46
C ASP A 64 -8.60 1.85 -18.14
N LEU A 65 -8.33 1.18 -17.02
CA LEU A 65 -8.49 1.79 -15.69
C LEU A 65 -7.61 3.03 -15.56
N TRP A 66 -6.33 2.88 -15.83
CA TRP A 66 -5.38 3.98 -15.67
C TRP A 66 -5.62 5.11 -16.65
N GLU A 67 -6.05 4.77 -17.86
CA GLU A 67 -6.41 5.78 -18.86
C GLU A 67 -7.58 6.64 -18.39
N SER A 68 -8.54 6.04 -17.69
CA SER A 68 -9.77 6.72 -17.28
C SER A 68 -9.64 7.50 -15.97
N LEU A 69 -8.63 7.21 -15.16
CA LEU A 69 -8.46 7.86 -13.85
C LEU A 69 -7.66 9.15 -13.97
N ASP A 70 -8.11 10.16 -13.24
CA ASP A 70 -7.34 11.37 -13.05
C ASP A 70 -6.46 11.20 -11.81
N LEU A 71 -5.16 11.05 -12.03
CA LEU A 71 -4.18 10.85 -10.98
C LEU A 71 -3.43 12.13 -10.62
N SER A 72 -3.91 13.29 -11.06
CA SER A 72 -3.16 14.55 -10.89
C SER A 72 -2.95 14.93 -9.43
N SER A 73 -3.85 14.54 -8.53
CA SER A 73 -3.70 14.82 -7.10
C SER A 73 -2.92 13.73 -6.35
N VAL A 74 -2.71 12.58 -6.98
CA VAL A 74 -2.11 11.42 -6.32
C VAL A 74 -0.60 11.58 -6.26
N GLU A 75 -0.06 11.54 -5.06
CA GLU A 75 1.38 11.67 -4.83
C GLU A 75 2.08 10.34 -4.59
N LEU A 76 1.31 9.33 -4.17
CA LEU A 76 1.88 8.03 -3.81
C LEU A 76 0.89 6.91 -4.12
N ILE A 77 1.40 5.87 -4.77
CA ILE A 77 0.65 4.63 -4.95
C ILE A 77 1.45 3.51 -4.28
N LEU A 78 0.80 2.82 -3.34
CA LEU A 78 1.36 1.64 -2.70
C LEU A 78 0.82 0.40 -3.41
N ILE A 79 1.71 -0.44 -3.90
CA ILE A 79 1.31 -1.69 -4.56
C ILE A 79 1.54 -2.82 -3.57
N ALA A 80 0.45 -3.28 -2.97
CA ALA A 80 0.46 -4.31 -1.92
C ALA A 80 0.00 -5.65 -2.48
N LEU A 81 0.61 -6.07 -3.58
CA LEU A 81 0.29 -7.31 -4.26
C LEU A 81 1.43 -8.30 -4.10
N PRO A 82 1.12 -9.60 -3.97
CA PRO A 82 2.16 -10.61 -3.75
C PRO A 82 3.01 -10.92 -4.99
N SER A 83 2.47 -10.72 -6.18
CA SER A 83 3.15 -11.08 -7.41
C SER A 83 4.06 -9.96 -7.90
N ILE A 84 5.34 -10.27 -8.06
CA ILE A 84 6.32 -9.32 -8.58
C ILE A 84 6.02 -9.00 -10.05
N ASP A 85 5.61 -9.98 -10.82
CA ASP A 85 5.27 -9.75 -12.23
C ASP A 85 4.08 -8.82 -12.36
N ASP A 86 3.06 -8.97 -11.52
CA ASP A 86 1.92 -8.05 -11.50
C ASP A 86 2.36 -6.63 -11.13
N THR A 87 3.23 -6.51 -10.16
CA THR A 87 3.76 -5.20 -9.74
C THR A 87 4.55 -4.54 -10.86
N LEU A 88 5.37 -5.30 -11.57
CA LEU A 88 6.14 -4.78 -12.70
C LEU A 88 5.22 -4.30 -13.83
N GLU A 89 4.16 -5.04 -14.10
CA GLU A 89 3.20 -4.64 -15.12
C GLU A 89 2.46 -3.36 -14.73
N ILE A 90 2.05 -3.25 -13.48
CA ILE A 90 1.40 -2.04 -12.99
C ILE A 90 2.34 -0.84 -13.09
N HIS A 91 3.59 -1.02 -12.71
CA HIS A 91 4.60 0.03 -12.85
C HIS A 91 4.73 0.48 -14.31
N ARG A 92 4.78 -0.50 -15.23
CA ARG A 92 4.89 -0.20 -16.66
C ARG A 92 3.70 0.63 -17.14
N LEU A 93 2.48 0.26 -16.74
CA LEU A 93 1.27 0.97 -17.12
C LEU A 93 1.23 2.37 -16.54
N LEU A 94 1.55 2.53 -15.26
CA LEU A 94 1.56 3.84 -14.62
C LEU A 94 2.57 4.78 -15.29
N THR A 95 3.73 4.25 -15.66
CA THR A 95 4.73 5.02 -16.39
C THR A 95 4.20 5.43 -17.76
N ARG A 96 3.59 4.50 -18.46
CA ARG A 96 3.01 4.74 -19.79
C ARG A 96 1.95 5.84 -19.76
N PHE A 97 1.09 5.83 -18.75
CA PHE A 97 0.01 6.81 -18.63
C PHE A 97 0.43 8.09 -17.90
N GLY A 98 1.71 8.24 -17.64
CA GLY A 98 2.27 9.51 -17.19
C GLY A 98 2.09 9.83 -15.72
N PHE A 99 1.94 8.81 -14.86
CA PHE A 99 1.88 9.06 -13.42
C PHE A 99 3.18 9.73 -12.94
N LYS A 100 3.04 10.84 -12.24
CA LYS A 100 4.19 11.66 -11.80
C LYS A 100 4.53 11.50 -10.33
N GLY A 101 3.74 10.74 -9.57
CA GLY A 101 3.99 10.53 -8.15
C GLY A 101 4.99 9.42 -7.91
N GLN A 102 5.04 8.99 -6.67
CA GLN A 102 5.97 7.96 -6.20
C GLN A 102 5.27 6.61 -6.14
N LEU A 103 6.04 5.55 -6.35
CA LEU A 103 5.54 4.18 -6.23
C LEU A 103 6.29 3.46 -5.11
N ALA A 104 5.54 2.81 -4.24
CA ALA A 104 6.07 1.94 -3.21
C ALA A 104 5.50 0.55 -3.39
N SER A 105 6.28 -0.47 -3.09
CA SER A 105 5.87 -1.85 -3.23
C SER A 105 6.48 -2.70 -2.12
N ILE A 106 6.06 -3.95 -2.06
CA ILE A 106 6.64 -4.92 -1.13
C ILE A 106 7.29 -6.04 -1.93
N ALA A 107 8.31 -6.64 -1.35
CA ALA A 107 8.95 -7.84 -1.89
C ALA A 107 9.31 -8.76 -0.73
N ARG A 108 9.23 -10.06 -0.96
CA ARG A 108 9.57 -11.06 0.05
C ARG A 108 11.03 -11.49 -0.03
N TYR A 109 11.61 -11.38 -1.21
CA TYR A 109 12.96 -11.85 -1.49
C TYR A 109 13.82 -10.72 -2.03
N GLU A 110 15.11 -10.77 -1.74
CA GLU A 110 16.04 -9.70 -2.10
C GLU A 110 16.19 -9.55 -3.62
N ASP A 111 16.21 -10.65 -4.36
CA ASP A 111 16.30 -10.57 -5.82
C ASP A 111 15.05 -9.91 -6.42
N ASP A 112 13.88 -10.15 -5.87
CA ASP A 112 12.65 -9.46 -6.30
C ASP A 112 12.71 -7.97 -5.98
N ARG A 113 13.22 -7.63 -4.81
CA ARG A 113 13.40 -6.24 -4.42
C ARG A 113 14.31 -5.52 -5.42
N GLN A 114 15.43 -6.16 -5.78
CA GLN A 114 16.35 -5.59 -6.76
C GLN A 114 15.68 -5.40 -8.13
N ARG A 115 14.92 -6.37 -8.58
CA ARG A 115 14.20 -6.27 -9.85
C ARG A 115 13.25 -5.06 -9.87
N LEU A 116 12.51 -4.86 -8.78
CA LEU A 116 11.57 -3.75 -8.69
C LEU A 116 12.28 -2.40 -8.66
N LEU A 117 13.36 -2.30 -7.89
CA LEU A 117 14.16 -1.07 -7.83
C LEU A 117 14.77 -0.75 -9.18
N GLU A 118 15.31 -1.75 -9.88
CA GLU A 118 15.90 -1.57 -11.21
C GLU A 118 14.85 -1.14 -12.23
N ALA A 119 13.62 -1.59 -12.06
CA ALA A 119 12.52 -1.18 -12.94
C ALA A 119 12.06 0.27 -12.70
N GLY A 120 12.41 0.85 -11.56
CA GLY A 120 12.07 2.23 -11.25
C GLY A 120 11.05 2.42 -10.14
N VAL A 121 10.71 1.38 -9.38
CA VAL A 121 9.88 1.52 -8.19
C VAL A 121 10.69 2.30 -7.15
N ASP A 122 10.11 3.35 -6.59
CA ASP A 122 10.86 4.30 -5.77
C ASP A 122 11.29 3.72 -4.42
N THR A 123 10.42 2.91 -3.80
CA THR A 123 10.71 2.27 -2.52
C THR A 123 10.15 0.86 -2.55
N VAL A 124 10.97 -0.10 -2.14
CA VAL A 124 10.53 -1.49 -2.00
C VAL A 124 10.78 -1.96 -0.58
N PHE A 125 9.70 -2.26 0.11
CA PHE A 125 9.73 -2.73 1.48
C PHE A 125 10.01 -4.24 1.47
N ASN A 126 11.10 -4.66 2.12
CA ASN A 126 11.43 -6.09 2.21
C ASN A 126 10.62 -6.71 3.33
N PHE A 127 9.60 -7.47 2.95
CA PHE A 127 8.57 -7.91 3.89
C PHE A 127 9.14 -8.71 5.05
N TYR A 128 9.92 -9.76 4.75
CA TYR A 128 10.42 -10.63 5.80
C TYR A 128 11.51 -9.97 6.65
N THR A 129 12.36 -9.17 6.04
CA THR A 129 13.37 -8.43 6.79
C THR A 129 12.73 -7.46 7.78
N GLU A 130 11.74 -6.71 7.31
CA GLU A 130 11.08 -5.70 8.16
C GLU A 130 10.21 -6.36 9.23
N VAL A 131 9.57 -7.47 8.94
CA VAL A 131 8.84 -8.23 9.95
C VAL A 131 9.80 -8.71 11.04
N GLY A 132 10.97 -9.22 10.63
CA GLY A 132 12.00 -9.65 11.59
C GLY A 132 12.51 -8.51 12.45
N VAL A 133 12.80 -7.37 11.84
CA VAL A 133 13.26 -6.18 12.55
C VAL A 133 12.19 -5.72 13.55
N GLY A 134 10.94 -5.59 13.11
CA GLY A 134 9.84 -5.17 13.99
C GLY A 134 9.62 -6.15 15.14
N PHE A 135 9.67 -7.44 14.85
CA PHE A 135 9.53 -8.47 15.86
C PHE A 135 10.65 -8.34 16.92
N ALA A 136 11.88 -8.17 16.46
CA ALA A 136 13.01 -8.01 17.37
C ALA A 136 12.90 -6.74 18.22
N GLU A 137 12.53 -5.63 17.61
CA GLU A 137 12.39 -4.35 18.30
C GLU A 137 11.28 -4.38 19.35
N GLU A 138 10.13 -4.92 19.01
CA GLU A 138 9.03 -5.06 19.95
C GLU A 138 9.40 -5.99 21.11
N SER A 139 10.07 -7.09 20.80
CA SER A 139 10.49 -8.05 21.81
C SER A 139 11.53 -7.46 22.76
N LEU A 140 12.43 -6.64 22.20
CA LEU A 140 13.48 -6.00 23.00
C LEU A 140 12.89 -5.05 24.04
N GLN A 141 11.76 -4.44 23.76
CA GLN A 141 11.08 -3.57 24.70
C GLN A 141 10.64 -4.32 25.96
N LEU A 142 10.38 -5.61 25.85
CA LEU A 142 10.07 -6.42 27.04
C LEU A 142 11.23 -6.43 28.02
N ILE A 143 12.46 -6.53 27.52
CA ILE A 143 13.66 -6.50 28.38
C ILE A 143 13.88 -5.08 28.91
N ASN A 144 13.77 -4.08 28.05
CA ASN A 144 13.98 -2.70 28.46
C ASN A 144 12.97 -2.26 29.50
N ASN A 145 11.70 -2.62 29.30
CA ASN A 145 10.64 -2.29 30.25
C ASN A 145 10.87 -3.03 31.58
N ASN A 146 11.25 -4.30 31.52
CA ASN A 146 11.56 -5.06 32.74
C ASN A 146 12.80 -4.53 33.44
N GLY A 147 13.77 -4.06 32.66
CA GLY A 147 14.95 -3.42 33.23
C GLY A 147 14.64 -2.11 33.92
N ILE A 148 13.63 -1.40 33.49
CA ILE A 148 13.16 -0.16 34.10
C ILE A 148 12.26 -0.47 35.31
N LYS A 149 11.41 -1.45 35.15
CA LYS A 149 10.42 -1.83 36.15
C LYS A 149 10.95 -2.19 37.53
N PRO A 150 12.09 -2.89 37.64
CA PRO A 150 12.56 -3.24 39.00
C PRO A 150 12.70 -2.03 39.92
N ALA A 151 12.90 -0.88 39.35
CA ALA A 151 12.96 0.35 40.13
C ALA A 151 11.59 0.84 40.57
N THR A 152 10.54 0.40 39.90
CA THR A 152 9.20 0.94 40.08
C THR A 152 8.18 -0.09 40.53
N SER A 153 8.48 -1.34 40.35
CA SER A 153 7.56 -2.41 40.70
C SER A 153 7.85 -3.00 42.06
#